data_9d396f4892a10c8ddd287efd0b6ea49f
#
_entry.id   9d396f4892a10c8ddd287efd0b6ea49f
#
_cell.length_a   1.000
_cell.length_b   1.000
_cell.length_c   1.000
_cell.angle_alpha   90.00
_cell.angle_beta   90.00
_cell.angle_gamma   90.00
#
_symmetry.space_group_name_H-M   'P 1'
#
loop_
_entity.id
_entity.type
_entity.pdbx_description
1 polymer ?
#
loop_
_entity_poly.entity_id
_entity_poly.type
_entity_poly.pdbx_seq_one_letter_code
_entity_poly.pdbx_strand_id
1 'polypeptide(L)'
;LAEAFRRRVKVGAVYGGALLGPLGGGVVAPMLPEIGRAVHVSAGAAASSLTAYFVPFALVQVVSGTVGERWGRRRTVRIAYLAYAVGAVVCAVAPSLPVFLAARAVLGTANAFTSPLLLAGLGDIVARDRLGRAVGVYSSCQAAGQSFAPLVGGIAAASSWRLGFVVVAAAAGLLAFAPPPGEPRPATAAPPWRPLVSRRMGLLSLASLMSYIGASALPFMVALYAREQLGVSPGLTGVALLGFGVAGLVLGAVWGRVAERFGARRCGGAAAVVTGVFVAVAGLSGTAGELALWWTLAGAGASMMIVALQSLTLRAVPRNRGGALSAVSAFRFGGGAVAPLVWLPIYHARPAAAFVAAACSLLVVVPALALLGDPPAE
;
A
#
# COMPACT_ATOMS: atom_id res chain seq x y z
N LEU A 1 -1.65 22.42 26.45
CA LEU A 1 -1.00 21.12 26.65
C LEU A 1 -1.94 19.96 26.25
N ALA A 2 -3.19 19.91 26.73
CA ALA A 2 -4.14 18.84 26.46
C ALA A 2 -4.52 18.73 24.96
N GLU A 3 -4.70 19.84 24.24
CA GLU A 3 -4.96 19.83 22.80
C GLU A 3 -3.76 19.34 21.98
N ALA A 4 -2.56 19.77 22.33
CA ALA A 4 -1.33 19.32 21.67
C ALA A 4 -1.13 17.80 21.89
N PHE A 5 -1.41 17.30 23.08
CA PHE A 5 -1.37 15.88 23.38
C PHE A 5 -2.41 15.09 22.56
N ARG A 6 -3.69 15.52 22.57
CA ARG A 6 -4.75 14.90 21.76
C ARG A 6 -4.42 14.88 20.26
N ARG A 7 -3.81 15.95 19.74
CA ARG A 7 -3.37 16.02 18.34
C ARG A 7 -2.28 14.99 18.06
N ARG A 8 -1.28 14.85 18.93
CA ARG A 8 -0.21 13.85 18.80
C ARG A 8 -0.75 12.43 18.81
N VAL A 9 -1.68 12.12 19.71
CA VAL A 9 -2.34 10.80 19.76
C VAL A 9 -3.09 10.50 18.46
N LYS A 10 -3.84 11.45 17.91
CA LYS A 10 -4.55 11.28 16.63
C LYS A 10 -3.61 11.05 15.46
N VAL A 11 -2.51 11.81 15.37
CA VAL A 11 -1.49 11.63 14.33
C VAL A 11 -0.81 10.26 14.47
N GLY A 12 -0.46 9.87 15.70
CA GLY A 12 0.10 8.55 15.99
C GLY A 12 -0.85 7.40 15.60
N ALA A 13 -2.15 7.54 15.87
CA ALA A 13 -3.15 6.56 15.48
C ALA A 13 -3.31 6.45 13.95
N VAL A 14 -3.19 7.56 13.21
CA VAL A 14 -3.19 7.56 11.74
C VAL A 14 -1.98 6.79 11.21
N TYR A 15 -0.80 7.00 11.78
CA TYR A 15 0.41 6.27 11.39
C TYR A 15 0.35 4.78 11.77
N GLY A 16 -0.19 4.45 12.96
CA GLY A 16 -0.46 3.06 13.35
C GLY A 16 -1.41 2.35 12.39
N GLY A 17 -2.45 3.04 11.94
CA GLY A 17 -3.37 2.53 10.93
C GLY A 17 -2.75 2.34 9.55
N ALA A 18 -1.81 3.21 9.17
CA ALA A 18 -1.04 3.08 7.95
C ALA A 18 -0.18 1.79 7.92
N LEU A 19 0.36 1.41 9.07
CA LEU A 19 1.13 0.17 9.25
C LEU A 19 0.21 -1.05 9.26
N LEU A 20 -0.94 -0.98 9.93
CA LEU A 20 -1.84 -2.11 10.16
C LEU A 20 -2.39 -2.71 8.86
N GLY A 21 -2.80 -1.88 7.90
CA GLY A 21 -3.40 -2.34 6.65
C GLY A 21 -2.51 -3.31 5.86
N PRO A 22 -1.29 -2.88 5.47
CA PRO A 22 -0.33 -3.75 4.78
C PRO A 22 0.13 -4.93 5.62
N LEU A 23 0.31 -4.75 6.94
CA LEU A 23 0.67 -5.84 7.85
C LEU A 23 -0.38 -6.96 7.82
N GLY A 24 -1.65 -6.64 8.03
CA GLY A 24 -2.72 -7.63 8.08
C GLY A 24 -3.02 -8.28 6.72
N GLY A 25 -2.74 -7.58 5.60
CA GLY A 25 -2.80 -8.15 4.27
C GLY A 25 -1.71 -9.20 4.04
N GLY A 26 -0.47 -8.88 4.43
CA GLY A 26 0.72 -9.65 4.12
C GLY A 26 1.09 -10.75 5.12
N VAL A 27 0.58 -10.69 6.36
CA VAL A 27 0.95 -11.62 7.44
C VAL A 27 0.68 -13.10 7.13
N VAL A 28 -0.30 -13.37 6.26
CA VAL A 28 -0.77 -14.72 5.94
C VAL A 28 0.23 -15.53 5.11
N ALA A 29 0.97 -14.88 4.21
CA ALA A 29 1.79 -15.58 3.21
C ALA A 29 2.74 -16.64 3.82
N PRO A 30 3.52 -16.36 4.87
CA PRO A 30 4.40 -17.35 5.48
C PRO A 30 3.66 -18.39 6.33
N MET A 31 2.38 -18.18 6.68
CA MET A 31 1.57 -19.06 7.52
C MET A 31 0.71 -20.05 6.71
N LEU A 32 0.73 -19.99 5.37
CA LEU A 32 -0.15 -20.80 4.52
C LEU A 32 -0.05 -22.30 4.77
N PRO A 33 1.14 -22.91 4.98
CA PRO A 33 1.23 -24.34 5.30
C PRO A 33 0.57 -24.69 6.63
N GLU A 34 0.72 -23.86 7.65
CA GLU A 34 0.14 -24.06 8.99
C GLU A 34 -1.37 -23.91 8.98
N ILE A 35 -1.86 -22.89 8.26
CA ILE A 35 -3.29 -22.69 8.05
C ILE A 35 -3.87 -23.88 7.28
N GLY A 36 -3.25 -24.30 6.19
CA GLY A 36 -3.71 -25.44 5.39
C GLY A 36 -3.84 -26.71 6.23
N ARG A 37 -2.84 -27.03 7.05
CA ARG A 37 -2.88 -28.16 7.99
C ARG A 37 -4.03 -28.04 9.00
N ALA A 38 -4.25 -26.84 9.55
CA ALA A 38 -5.25 -26.59 10.58
C ALA A 38 -6.69 -26.69 10.07
N VAL A 39 -6.93 -26.34 8.80
CA VAL A 39 -8.26 -26.41 8.16
C VAL A 39 -8.40 -27.58 7.17
N HIS A 40 -7.46 -28.55 7.24
CA HIS A 40 -7.45 -29.81 6.47
C HIS A 40 -7.48 -29.60 4.93
N VAL A 41 -6.71 -28.64 4.43
CA VAL A 41 -6.55 -28.38 2.99
C VAL A 41 -5.08 -28.21 2.60
N SER A 42 -4.78 -28.23 1.29
CA SER A 42 -3.43 -27.93 0.82
C SER A 42 -3.04 -26.46 1.08
N ALA A 43 -1.74 -26.18 1.18
CA ALA A 43 -1.25 -24.80 1.27
C ALA A 43 -1.68 -23.95 0.06
N GLY A 44 -1.76 -24.55 -1.13
CA GLY A 44 -2.27 -23.93 -2.34
C GLY A 44 -3.75 -23.53 -2.21
N ALA A 45 -4.60 -24.40 -1.63
CA ALA A 45 -5.99 -24.04 -1.35
C ALA A 45 -6.07 -22.92 -0.28
N ALA A 46 -5.23 -22.96 0.76
CA ALA A 46 -5.16 -21.90 1.76
C ALA A 46 -4.72 -20.56 1.16
N ALA A 47 -3.92 -20.55 0.09
CA ALA A 47 -3.49 -19.33 -0.61
C ALA A 47 -4.65 -18.56 -1.25
N SER A 48 -5.82 -19.22 -1.51
CA SER A 48 -7.04 -18.52 -1.94
C SER A 48 -7.50 -17.43 -0.94
N SER A 49 -7.04 -17.51 0.31
CA SER A 49 -7.28 -16.49 1.34
C SER A 49 -6.65 -15.14 1.01
N LEU A 50 -5.59 -15.11 0.23
CA LEU A 50 -5.02 -13.86 -0.29
C LEU A 50 -5.99 -13.20 -1.28
N THR A 51 -6.51 -13.99 -2.22
CA THR A 51 -7.53 -13.52 -3.18
C THR A 51 -8.80 -13.07 -2.45
N ALA A 52 -9.26 -13.84 -1.46
CA ALA A 52 -10.43 -13.50 -0.66
C ALA A 52 -10.27 -12.17 0.11
N TYR A 53 -9.05 -11.78 0.44
CA TYR A 53 -8.74 -10.46 1.02
C TYR A 53 -8.63 -9.37 -0.04
N PHE A 54 -7.80 -9.58 -1.07
CA PHE A 54 -7.42 -8.51 -2.00
C PHE A 54 -8.52 -8.16 -3.00
N VAL A 55 -9.37 -9.09 -3.40
CA VAL A 55 -10.48 -8.80 -4.33
C VAL A 55 -11.51 -7.86 -3.71
N PRO A 56 -12.12 -8.16 -2.55
CA PRO A 56 -13.02 -7.21 -1.90
C PRO A 56 -12.33 -5.88 -1.55
N PHE A 57 -11.07 -5.94 -1.11
CA PHE A 57 -10.28 -4.74 -0.85
C PHE A 57 -10.21 -3.84 -2.09
N ALA A 58 -9.83 -4.37 -3.25
CA ALA A 58 -9.67 -3.59 -4.48
C ALA A 58 -11.02 -3.04 -4.99
N LEU A 59 -12.07 -3.87 -4.98
CA LEU A 59 -13.40 -3.47 -5.45
C LEU A 59 -14.01 -2.37 -4.58
N VAL A 60 -14.00 -2.56 -3.27
CA VAL A 60 -14.56 -1.60 -2.32
C VAL A 60 -13.71 -0.33 -2.26
N GLN A 61 -12.40 -0.44 -2.48
CA GLN A 61 -11.46 0.69 -2.50
C GLN A 61 -11.90 1.78 -3.47
N VAL A 62 -12.52 1.44 -4.61
CA VAL A 62 -12.97 2.43 -5.62
C VAL A 62 -13.90 3.48 -5.01
N VAL A 63 -14.78 3.07 -4.12
CA VAL A 63 -15.85 3.94 -3.58
C VAL A 63 -15.66 4.29 -2.10
N SER A 64 -14.83 3.55 -1.38
CA SER A 64 -14.71 3.61 0.08
C SER A 64 -14.40 5.01 0.61
N GLY A 65 -13.54 5.74 -0.06
CA GLY A 65 -13.16 7.08 0.34
C GLY A 65 -14.32 8.07 0.28
N THR A 66 -15.08 8.08 -0.83
CA THR A 66 -16.22 8.99 -0.97
C THR A 66 -17.38 8.60 -0.03
N VAL A 67 -17.67 7.31 0.07
CA VAL A 67 -18.68 6.80 1.00
C VAL A 67 -18.31 7.15 2.45
N GLY A 68 -17.05 6.97 2.82
CA GLY A 68 -16.55 7.29 4.15
C GLY A 68 -16.59 8.79 4.48
N GLU A 69 -16.34 9.66 3.51
CA GLU A 69 -16.51 11.11 3.68
C GLU A 69 -17.99 11.51 3.87
N ARG A 70 -18.93 10.82 3.20
CA ARG A 70 -20.37 11.06 3.37
C ARG A 70 -20.88 10.62 4.73
N TRP A 71 -20.49 9.43 5.19
CA TRP A 71 -20.95 8.86 6.47
C TRP A 71 -20.25 9.46 7.68
N GLY A 72 -19.21 10.27 7.45
CA GLY A 72 -18.33 10.82 8.44
C GLY A 72 -17.12 9.92 8.67
N ARG A 73 -15.96 10.46 8.41
CA ARG A 73 -14.67 9.75 8.45
C ARG A 73 -14.43 9.06 9.78
N ARG A 74 -14.70 9.77 10.89
CA ARG A 74 -14.53 9.26 12.24
C ARG A 74 -15.35 7.99 12.50
N ARG A 75 -16.65 8.02 12.13
CA ARG A 75 -17.56 6.88 12.29
C ARG A 75 -17.14 5.72 11.39
N THR A 76 -16.87 5.99 10.13
CA THR A 76 -16.52 4.97 9.13
C THR A 76 -15.24 4.24 9.49
N VAL A 77 -14.16 4.97 9.86
CA VAL A 77 -12.87 4.35 10.24
C VAL A 77 -13.02 3.54 11.53
N ARG A 78 -13.81 4.02 12.51
CA ARG A 78 -14.07 3.25 13.72
C ARG A 78 -14.78 1.93 13.42
N ILE A 79 -15.85 1.96 12.61
CA ILE A 79 -16.58 0.74 12.19
C ILE A 79 -15.66 -0.19 11.41
N ALA A 80 -14.85 0.35 10.50
CA ALA A 80 -13.89 -0.43 9.73
C ALA A 80 -12.86 -1.14 10.65
N TYR A 81 -12.30 -0.46 11.64
CA TYR A 81 -11.38 -1.08 12.59
C TYR A 81 -12.05 -2.15 13.46
N LEU A 82 -13.29 -1.93 13.90
CA LEU A 82 -14.05 -2.93 14.65
C LEU A 82 -14.35 -4.16 13.77
N ALA A 83 -14.79 -3.96 12.54
CA ALA A 83 -15.00 -5.05 11.59
C ALA A 83 -13.70 -5.79 11.27
N TYR A 84 -12.59 -5.06 11.16
CA TYR A 84 -11.26 -5.63 10.96
C TYR A 84 -10.82 -6.48 12.17
N ALA A 85 -11.02 -5.98 13.40
CA ALA A 85 -10.72 -6.71 14.62
C ALA A 85 -11.56 -7.98 14.74
N VAL A 86 -12.88 -7.90 14.52
CA VAL A 86 -13.77 -9.06 14.54
C VAL A 86 -13.38 -10.08 13.46
N GLY A 87 -13.15 -9.63 12.24
CA GLY A 87 -12.69 -10.51 11.15
C GLY A 87 -11.36 -11.20 11.48
N ALA A 88 -10.43 -10.50 12.13
CA ALA A 88 -9.16 -11.09 12.56
C ALA A 88 -9.35 -12.14 13.67
N VAL A 89 -10.24 -11.89 14.65
CA VAL A 89 -10.61 -12.90 15.66
C VAL A 89 -11.24 -14.12 14.99
N VAL A 90 -12.18 -13.93 14.05
CA VAL A 90 -12.80 -15.05 13.31
C VAL A 90 -11.73 -15.83 12.52
N CYS A 91 -10.76 -15.16 11.87
CA CYS A 91 -9.64 -15.84 11.24
C CYS A 91 -8.85 -16.70 12.23
N ALA A 92 -8.57 -16.19 13.45
CA ALA A 92 -7.81 -16.91 14.46
C ALA A 92 -8.51 -18.19 14.96
N VAL A 93 -9.85 -18.19 15.01
CA VAL A 93 -10.65 -19.33 15.49
C VAL A 93 -11.33 -20.12 14.38
N ALA A 94 -11.07 -19.82 13.11
CA ALA A 94 -11.74 -20.43 11.98
C ALA A 94 -11.59 -21.97 11.99
N PRO A 95 -12.71 -22.73 11.97
CA PRO A 95 -12.67 -24.18 11.99
C PRO A 95 -12.54 -24.78 10.58
N SER A 96 -12.75 -23.99 9.54
CA SER A 96 -12.77 -24.45 8.13
C SER A 96 -12.33 -23.34 7.17
N LEU A 97 -11.90 -23.76 5.97
CA LEU A 97 -11.48 -22.84 4.92
C LEU A 97 -12.57 -21.82 4.54
N PRO A 98 -13.85 -22.19 4.29
CA PRO A 98 -14.88 -21.22 3.94
C PRO A 98 -15.07 -20.13 4.98
N VAL A 99 -15.06 -20.46 6.28
CA VAL A 99 -15.14 -19.48 7.38
C VAL A 99 -13.93 -18.57 7.36
N PHE A 100 -12.73 -19.13 7.17
CA PHE A 100 -11.50 -18.37 7.05
C PHE A 100 -11.53 -17.40 5.87
N LEU A 101 -11.97 -17.85 4.67
CA LEU A 101 -12.10 -17.01 3.47
C LEU A 101 -13.13 -15.89 3.67
N ALA A 102 -14.29 -16.18 4.26
CA ALA A 102 -15.28 -15.16 4.57
C ALA A 102 -14.73 -14.09 5.52
N ALA A 103 -14.03 -14.50 6.56
CA ALA A 103 -13.37 -13.58 7.48
C ALA A 103 -12.28 -12.74 6.78
N ARG A 104 -11.51 -13.34 5.88
CA ARG A 104 -10.52 -12.61 5.05
C ARG A 104 -11.19 -11.58 4.13
N ALA A 105 -12.36 -11.90 3.56
CA ALA A 105 -13.12 -10.96 2.76
C ALA A 105 -13.61 -9.76 3.59
N VAL A 106 -14.05 -9.99 4.83
CA VAL A 106 -14.40 -8.92 5.77
C VAL A 106 -13.19 -8.04 6.08
N LEU A 107 -12.03 -8.65 6.36
CA LEU A 107 -10.78 -7.91 6.59
C LEU A 107 -10.41 -7.03 5.38
N GLY A 108 -10.47 -7.57 4.16
CA GLY A 108 -10.18 -6.83 2.93
C GLY A 108 -11.14 -5.65 2.74
N THR A 109 -12.44 -5.90 2.88
CA THR A 109 -13.49 -4.87 2.80
C THR A 109 -13.28 -3.76 3.83
N ALA A 110 -13.03 -4.12 5.08
CA ALA A 110 -12.79 -3.17 6.16
C ALA A 110 -11.54 -2.33 5.91
N ASN A 111 -10.44 -2.96 5.47
CA ASN A 111 -9.20 -2.25 5.16
C ASN A 111 -9.37 -1.24 4.01
N ALA A 112 -10.25 -1.50 3.05
CA ALA A 112 -10.53 -0.58 1.95
C ALA A 112 -11.01 0.79 2.44
N PHE A 113 -11.70 0.85 3.57
CA PHE A 113 -12.15 2.11 4.17
C PHE A 113 -11.08 2.82 5.01
N THR A 114 -10.04 2.13 5.49
CA THR A 114 -9.07 2.74 6.40
C THR A 114 -8.07 3.62 5.67
N SER A 115 -7.32 3.08 4.72
CA SER A 115 -6.19 3.75 4.10
C SER A 115 -6.50 5.12 3.49
N PRO A 116 -7.52 5.31 2.63
CA PRO A 116 -7.80 6.61 2.03
C PRO A 116 -8.33 7.62 3.05
N LEU A 117 -9.13 7.17 4.03
CA LEU A 117 -9.70 8.06 5.03
C LEU A 117 -8.69 8.49 6.09
N LEU A 118 -7.73 7.63 6.43
CA LEU A 118 -6.63 7.98 7.33
C LEU A 118 -5.74 9.06 6.70
N LEU A 119 -5.35 8.85 5.44
CA LEU A 119 -4.50 9.81 4.74
C LEU A 119 -5.23 11.14 4.50
N ALA A 120 -6.53 11.11 4.16
CA ALA A 120 -7.35 12.30 4.06
C ALA A 120 -7.47 13.02 5.41
N GLY A 121 -7.65 12.27 6.51
CA GLY A 121 -7.68 12.80 7.88
C GLY A 121 -6.37 13.45 8.31
N LEU A 122 -5.24 12.91 7.86
CA LEU A 122 -3.93 13.50 8.10
C LEU A 122 -3.84 14.89 7.46
N GLY A 123 -4.39 15.06 6.26
CA GLY A 123 -4.47 16.35 5.57
C GLY A 123 -5.29 17.42 6.31
N ASP A 124 -6.20 17.02 7.20
CA ASP A 124 -6.99 17.96 8.01
C ASP A 124 -6.33 18.27 9.37
N ILE A 125 -5.48 17.37 9.89
CA ILE A 125 -4.83 17.54 11.19
C ILE A 125 -3.52 18.32 11.06
N VAL A 126 -2.80 18.14 9.94
CA VAL A 126 -1.47 18.67 9.74
C VAL A 126 -1.53 19.97 8.93
N ALA A 127 -0.72 20.97 9.32
CA ALA A 127 -0.60 22.23 8.60
C ALA A 127 -0.08 22.00 7.17
N ARG A 128 -0.49 22.87 6.24
CA ARG A 128 -0.19 22.72 4.79
C ARG A 128 1.30 22.68 4.48
N ASP A 129 2.10 23.45 5.22
CA ASP A 129 3.56 23.53 5.12
C ASP A 129 4.27 22.24 5.53
N ARG A 130 3.63 21.39 6.35
CA ARG A 130 4.16 20.12 6.86
C ARG A 130 3.49 18.89 6.28
N LEU A 131 2.54 19.07 5.37
CA LEU A 131 1.74 17.97 4.83
C LEU A 131 2.58 16.95 4.07
N GLY A 132 3.54 17.38 3.26
CA GLY A 132 4.43 16.47 2.52
C GLY A 132 5.25 15.59 3.46
N ARG A 133 5.82 16.16 4.53
CA ARG A 133 6.53 15.38 5.56
C ARG A 133 5.62 14.38 6.25
N ALA A 134 4.39 14.76 6.58
CA ALA A 134 3.42 13.89 7.24
C ALA A 134 3.00 12.72 6.32
N VAL A 135 2.79 12.98 5.03
CA VAL A 135 2.54 11.96 4.00
C VAL A 135 3.75 11.03 3.85
N GLY A 136 4.97 11.57 3.89
CA GLY A 136 6.20 10.78 3.88
C GLY A 136 6.26 9.79 5.04
N VAL A 137 6.00 10.25 6.27
CA VAL A 137 5.95 9.38 7.47
C VAL A 137 4.83 8.34 7.33
N TYR A 138 3.66 8.72 6.82
CA TYR A 138 2.55 7.81 6.54
C TYR A 138 2.98 6.69 5.58
N SER A 139 3.65 7.04 4.50
CA SER A 139 4.17 6.09 3.51
C SER A 139 5.25 5.18 4.10
N SER A 140 6.12 5.72 4.97
CA SER A 140 7.10 4.91 5.73
C SER A 140 6.40 3.87 6.62
N CYS A 141 5.32 4.25 7.30
CA CYS A 141 4.54 3.32 8.12
C CYS A 141 3.87 2.23 7.26
N GLN A 142 3.36 2.58 6.06
CA GLN A 142 2.84 1.58 5.12
C GLN A 142 3.94 0.60 4.66
N ALA A 143 5.12 1.13 4.31
CA ALA A 143 6.26 0.32 3.90
C ALA A 143 6.74 -0.59 5.04
N ALA A 144 6.78 -0.09 6.29
CA ALA A 144 7.07 -0.88 7.46
C ALA A 144 6.07 -2.03 7.64
N GLY A 145 4.76 -1.74 7.55
CA GLY A 145 3.73 -2.76 7.64
C GLY A 145 3.90 -3.86 6.58
N GLN A 146 4.21 -3.48 5.36
CA GLN A 146 4.44 -4.41 4.25
C GLN A 146 5.72 -5.25 4.45
N SER A 147 6.82 -4.62 4.89
CA SER A 147 8.11 -5.29 5.08
C SER A 147 8.13 -6.22 6.30
N PHE A 148 7.47 -5.83 7.40
CA PHE A 148 7.42 -6.62 8.62
C PHE A 148 6.31 -7.68 8.63
N ALA A 149 5.34 -7.61 7.72
CA ALA A 149 4.26 -8.59 7.67
C ALA A 149 4.74 -10.04 7.55
N PRO A 150 5.68 -10.39 6.64
CA PRO A 150 6.20 -11.75 6.55
C PRO A 150 6.97 -12.18 7.81
N LEU A 151 7.67 -11.25 8.46
CA LEU A 151 8.39 -11.53 9.71
C LEU A 151 7.41 -11.88 10.84
N VAL A 152 6.39 -11.07 11.04
CA VAL A 152 5.33 -11.31 12.05
C VAL A 152 4.62 -12.64 11.76
N GLY A 153 4.30 -12.90 10.50
CA GLY A 153 3.67 -14.15 10.09
C GLY A 153 4.58 -15.37 10.30
N GLY A 154 5.88 -15.25 9.99
CA GLY A 154 6.86 -16.30 10.20
C GLY A 154 7.07 -16.65 11.68
N ILE A 155 7.18 -15.64 12.56
CA ILE A 155 7.26 -15.82 14.02
C ILE A 155 5.96 -16.48 14.54
N ALA A 156 4.80 -16.04 14.07
CA ALA A 156 3.54 -16.63 14.43
C ALA A 156 3.44 -18.09 13.96
N ALA A 157 3.88 -18.40 12.73
CA ALA A 157 3.88 -19.76 12.20
C ALA A 157 4.71 -20.73 13.02
N ALA A 158 5.84 -20.26 13.61
CA ALA A 158 6.73 -21.08 14.43
C ALA A 158 6.09 -21.56 15.76
N SER A 159 5.11 -20.82 16.29
CA SER A 159 4.43 -21.15 17.53
C SER A 159 2.95 -21.48 17.29
N SER A 160 2.18 -20.52 16.84
CA SER A 160 0.78 -20.67 16.44
C SER A 160 0.42 -19.58 15.45
N TRP A 161 0.08 -19.96 14.21
CA TRP A 161 -0.37 -19.04 13.19
C TRP A 161 -1.53 -18.13 13.64
N ARG A 162 -2.35 -18.60 14.59
CA ARG A 162 -3.45 -17.86 15.19
C ARG A 162 -2.99 -16.57 15.86
N LEU A 163 -1.80 -16.56 16.45
CA LEU A 163 -1.22 -15.39 17.13
C LEU A 163 -1.02 -14.21 16.16
N GLY A 164 -0.70 -14.48 14.91
CA GLY A 164 -0.61 -13.44 13.89
C GLY A 164 -1.92 -12.65 13.74
N PHE A 165 -3.05 -13.34 13.77
CA PHE A 165 -4.37 -12.69 13.72
C PHE A 165 -4.78 -12.06 15.05
N VAL A 166 -4.39 -12.61 16.19
CA VAL A 166 -4.62 -12.00 17.50
C VAL A 166 -3.91 -10.65 17.62
N VAL A 167 -2.66 -10.57 17.17
CA VAL A 167 -1.91 -9.30 17.12
C VAL A 167 -2.61 -8.27 16.23
N VAL A 168 -3.05 -8.70 15.05
CA VAL A 168 -3.80 -7.84 14.12
C VAL A 168 -5.12 -7.37 14.73
N ALA A 169 -5.86 -8.27 15.40
CA ALA A 169 -7.13 -7.94 16.06
C ALA A 169 -6.93 -6.94 17.21
N ALA A 170 -5.92 -7.16 18.05
CA ALA A 170 -5.60 -6.26 19.16
C ALA A 170 -5.20 -4.85 18.64
N ALA A 171 -4.36 -4.78 17.63
CA ALA A 171 -3.95 -3.52 17.02
C ALA A 171 -5.15 -2.77 16.41
N ALA A 172 -6.02 -3.46 15.66
CA ALA A 172 -7.24 -2.86 15.09
C ALA A 172 -8.19 -2.38 16.20
N GLY A 173 -8.40 -3.19 17.24
CA GLY A 173 -9.22 -2.84 18.40
C GLY A 173 -8.72 -1.57 19.08
N LEU A 174 -7.43 -1.45 19.34
CA LEU A 174 -6.82 -0.26 19.94
C LEU A 174 -7.02 0.99 19.06
N LEU A 175 -6.80 0.86 17.74
CA LEU A 175 -6.97 1.97 16.79
C LEU A 175 -8.42 2.43 16.67
N ALA A 176 -9.40 1.58 16.93
CA ALA A 176 -10.83 1.95 16.93
C ALA A 176 -11.18 3.03 17.97
N PHE A 177 -10.38 3.17 19.04
CA PHE A 177 -10.57 4.20 20.08
C PHE A 177 -10.04 5.58 19.66
N ALA A 178 -9.13 5.65 18.66
CA ALA A 178 -8.51 6.89 18.22
C ALA A 178 -8.69 7.14 16.70
N PRO A 179 -9.92 7.11 16.15
CA PRO A 179 -10.17 7.36 14.74
C PRO A 179 -9.81 8.81 14.37
N PRO A 180 -9.46 9.08 13.10
CA PRO A 180 -9.19 10.44 12.62
C PRO A 180 -10.45 11.32 12.77
N PRO A 181 -10.29 12.65 12.86
CA PRO A 181 -11.42 13.56 12.90
C PRO A 181 -12.20 13.55 11.57
N GLY A 182 -13.44 13.91 11.61
CA GLY A 182 -14.32 14.02 10.44
C GLY A 182 -15.73 13.57 10.79
N GLU A 183 -16.60 14.56 11.00
CA GLU A 183 -18.02 14.34 11.29
C GLU A 183 -18.82 14.05 10.02
N PRO A 184 -20.02 13.43 10.13
CA PRO A 184 -20.90 13.23 8.99
C PRO A 184 -21.22 14.56 8.32
N ARG A 185 -21.20 14.60 7.00
CA ARG A 185 -21.60 15.78 6.23
C ARG A 185 -23.09 15.68 5.89
N PRO A 186 -23.87 16.77 6.01
CA PRO A 186 -25.25 16.81 5.53
C PRO A 186 -25.33 16.35 4.07
N ALA A 187 -26.46 15.79 3.67
CA ALA A 187 -26.66 15.28 2.29
C ALA A 187 -26.42 16.35 1.24
N THR A 188 -26.75 17.61 1.54
CA THR A 188 -26.47 18.82 0.71
C THR A 188 -24.99 19.16 0.61
N ALA A 189 -24.20 18.75 1.57
CA ALA A 189 -22.74 18.93 1.61
C ALA A 189 -21.96 17.65 1.31
N ALA A 190 -22.63 16.64 0.72
CA ALA A 190 -21.99 15.38 0.35
C ALA A 190 -20.84 15.62 -0.65
N PRO A 191 -19.71 14.90 -0.52
CA PRO A 191 -18.57 15.08 -1.41
C PRO A 191 -18.98 14.83 -2.87
N PRO A 192 -18.60 15.72 -3.79
CA PRO A 192 -18.97 15.58 -5.19
C PRO A 192 -18.20 14.41 -5.83
N TRP A 193 -18.90 13.62 -6.65
CA TRP A 193 -18.29 12.53 -7.43
C TRP A 193 -17.68 13.01 -8.77
N ARG A 194 -18.31 14.02 -9.39
CA ARG A 194 -17.90 14.51 -10.71
C ARG A 194 -16.40 14.88 -10.81
N PRO A 195 -15.78 15.57 -9.83
CA PRO A 195 -14.36 15.89 -9.90
C PRO A 195 -13.44 14.66 -9.90
N LEU A 196 -13.93 13.50 -9.44
CA LEU A 196 -13.17 12.24 -9.45
C LEU A 196 -13.03 11.66 -10.87
N VAL A 197 -13.91 12.05 -11.80
CA VAL A 197 -13.87 11.65 -13.22
C VAL A 197 -13.30 12.79 -14.05
N SER A 198 -12.22 13.40 -13.59
CA SER A 198 -11.52 14.48 -14.30
C SER A 198 -10.25 13.96 -14.98
N ARG A 199 -9.79 14.67 -16.03
CA ARG A 199 -8.51 14.38 -16.69
C ARG A 199 -7.36 14.32 -15.68
N ARG A 200 -7.36 15.20 -14.68
CA ARG A 200 -6.36 15.23 -13.63
C ARG A 200 -6.34 13.94 -12.81
N MET A 201 -7.51 13.47 -12.39
CA MET A 201 -7.64 12.21 -11.66
C MET A 201 -7.25 11.01 -12.52
N GLY A 202 -7.62 11.01 -13.81
CA GLY A 202 -7.20 9.99 -14.77
C GLY A 202 -5.67 9.90 -14.90
N LEU A 203 -4.99 11.05 -15.01
CA LEU A 203 -3.53 11.10 -15.07
C LEU A 203 -2.85 10.60 -13.78
N LEU A 204 -3.38 10.98 -12.61
CA LEU A 204 -2.88 10.50 -11.31
C LEU A 204 -3.12 8.99 -11.14
N SER A 205 -4.28 8.49 -11.56
CA SER A 205 -4.61 7.06 -11.54
C SER A 205 -3.69 6.26 -12.47
N LEU A 206 -3.46 6.75 -13.69
CA LEU A 206 -2.52 6.15 -14.64
C LEU A 206 -1.09 6.13 -14.08
N ALA A 207 -0.61 7.26 -13.55
CA ALA A 207 0.71 7.33 -12.93
C ALA A 207 0.85 6.35 -11.76
N SER A 208 -0.19 6.22 -10.91
CA SER A 208 -0.20 5.26 -9.80
C SER A 208 -0.23 3.80 -10.26
N LEU A 209 -1.01 3.48 -11.29
CA LEU A 209 -1.06 2.16 -11.91
C LEU A 209 0.33 1.78 -12.45
N MET A 210 0.92 2.64 -13.26
CA MET A 210 2.23 2.41 -13.88
C MET A 210 3.35 2.32 -12.85
N SER A 211 3.32 3.15 -11.80
CA SER A 211 4.29 3.09 -10.71
C SER A 211 4.25 1.74 -9.97
N TYR A 212 3.06 1.18 -9.83
CA TYR A 212 2.89 -0.09 -9.13
C TYR A 212 3.29 -1.28 -10.01
N ILE A 213 2.83 -1.33 -11.24
CA ILE A 213 3.19 -2.35 -12.24
C ILE A 213 4.71 -2.37 -12.48
N GLY A 214 5.32 -1.19 -12.63
CA GLY A 214 6.74 -1.06 -12.99
C GLY A 214 7.74 -1.21 -11.85
N ALA A 215 7.30 -1.16 -10.58
CA ALA A 215 8.18 -1.26 -9.43
C ALA A 215 7.58 -2.06 -8.27
N SER A 216 6.56 -1.53 -7.59
CA SER A 216 6.11 -2.06 -6.30
C SER A 216 5.51 -3.48 -6.37
N ALA A 217 5.03 -3.91 -7.53
CA ALA A 217 4.48 -5.24 -7.75
C ALA A 217 5.51 -6.29 -8.22
N LEU A 218 6.78 -5.94 -8.34
CA LEU A 218 7.82 -6.81 -8.90
C LEU A 218 8.54 -7.78 -7.92
N PRO A 219 8.27 -7.83 -6.60
CA PRO A 219 8.99 -8.75 -5.71
C PRO A 219 9.01 -10.20 -6.19
N PHE A 220 7.92 -10.68 -6.85
CA PHE A 220 7.86 -12.02 -7.41
C PHE A 220 8.91 -12.24 -8.50
N MET A 221 9.09 -11.25 -9.39
CA MET A 221 10.02 -11.34 -10.51
C MET A 221 11.48 -11.26 -10.01
N VAL A 222 11.76 -10.41 -9.02
CA VAL A 222 13.05 -10.33 -8.36
C VAL A 222 13.38 -11.64 -7.63
N ALA A 223 12.40 -12.26 -6.96
CA ALA A 223 12.58 -13.55 -6.30
C ALA A 223 12.87 -14.67 -7.30
N LEU A 224 12.14 -14.74 -8.41
CA LEU A 224 12.39 -15.70 -9.48
C LEU A 224 13.80 -15.52 -10.04
N TYR A 225 14.20 -14.30 -10.37
CA TYR A 225 15.52 -13.97 -10.90
C TYR A 225 16.64 -14.39 -9.93
N ALA A 226 16.51 -14.05 -8.65
CA ALA A 226 17.46 -14.45 -7.61
C ALA A 226 17.64 -15.97 -7.54
N ARG A 227 16.55 -16.72 -7.64
CA ARG A 227 16.56 -18.18 -7.48
C ARG A 227 16.95 -18.92 -8.76
N GLU A 228 16.43 -18.52 -9.90
CA GLU A 228 16.58 -19.24 -11.16
C GLU A 228 17.85 -18.82 -11.91
N GLN A 229 18.21 -17.53 -11.90
CA GLN A 229 19.36 -17.02 -12.62
C GLN A 229 20.63 -16.96 -11.76
N LEU A 230 20.49 -16.65 -10.46
CA LEU A 230 21.63 -16.45 -9.56
C LEU A 230 21.81 -17.58 -8.54
N GLY A 231 20.92 -18.58 -8.50
CA GLY A 231 21.02 -19.72 -7.58
C GLY A 231 20.94 -19.36 -6.09
N VAL A 232 20.35 -18.21 -5.75
CA VAL A 232 20.29 -17.69 -4.38
C VAL A 232 19.34 -18.52 -3.52
N SER A 233 19.72 -18.83 -2.29
CA SER A 233 18.88 -19.57 -1.35
C SER A 233 17.60 -18.78 -1.00
N PRO A 234 16.50 -19.45 -0.60
CA PRO A 234 15.24 -18.76 -0.23
C PRO A 234 15.41 -17.71 0.86
N GLY A 235 16.24 -17.99 1.88
CA GLY A 235 16.50 -17.06 2.98
C GLY A 235 17.19 -15.77 2.52
N LEU A 236 18.26 -15.91 1.72
CA LEU A 236 18.97 -14.75 1.16
C LEU A 236 18.11 -13.97 0.15
N THR A 237 17.27 -14.65 -0.62
CA THR A 237 16.28 -13.98 -1.49
C THR A 237 15.34 -13.10 -0.67
N GLY A 238 14.84 -13.59 0.47
CA GLY A 238 14.02 -12.80 1.38
C GLY A 238 14.74 -11.57 1.90
N VAL A 239 16.02 -11.70 2.28
CA VAL A 239 16.85 -10.56 2.73
C VAL A 239 17.03 -9.53 1.60
N ALA A 240 17.30 -9.97 0.37
CA ALA A 240 17.42 -9.07 -0.78
C ALA A 240 16.13 -8.29 -1.05
N LEU A 241 14.98 -8.95 -0.91
CA LEU A 241 13.68 -8.30 -1.09
C LEU A 241 13.34 -7.26 0.00
N LEU A 242 13.82 -7.45 1.23
CA LEU A 242 13.58 -6.51 2.34
C LEU A 242 14.12 -5.11 2.05
N GLY A 243 15.21 -4.99 1.31
CA GLY A 243 15.87 -3.72 1.01
C GLY A 243 14.94 -2.69 0.40
N PHE A 244 14.05 -3.10 -0.50
CA PHE A 244 13.06 -2.23 -1.13
C PHE A 244 12.12 -1.57 -0.11
N GLY A 245 11.58 -2.35 0.80
CA GLY A 245 10.68 -1.85 1.84
C GLY A 245 11.40 -1.01 2.90
N VAL A 246 12.60 -1.44 3.32
CA VAL A 246 13.43 -0.71 4.28
C VAL A 246 13.83 0.66 3.75
N ALA A 247 14.19 0.76 2.47
CA ALA A 247 14.46 2.06 1.84
C ALA A 247 13.25 3.00 1.93
N GLY A 248 12.04 2.51 1.68
CA GLY A 248 10.80 3.27 1.84
C GLY A 248 10.55 3.72 3.29
N LEU A 249 10.80 2.83 4.25
CA LEU A 249 10.66 3.11 5.67
C LEU A 249 11.60 4.25 6.12
N VAL A 250 12.87 4.15 5.78
CA VAL A 250 13.90 5.10 6.22
C VAL A 250 13.76 6.45 5.51
N LEU A 251 13.49 6.44 4.23
CA LEU A 251 13.53 7.65 3.39
C LEU A 251 12.18 8.37 3.26
N GLY A 252 11.06 7.77 3.65
CA GLY A 252 9.75 8.35 3.42
C GLY A 252 9.57 9.77 3.99
N ALA A 253 10.02 10.01 5.23
CA ALA A 253 9.96 11.35 5.84
C ALA A 253 10.93 12.35 5.17
N VAL A 254 12.07 11.87 4.65
CA VAL A 254 13.03 12.68 3.88
C VAL A 254 12.38 13.07 2.55
N TRP A 255 11.78 12.12 1.85
CA TRP A 255 11.10 12.33 0.59
C TRP A 255 9.93 13.31 0.71
N GLY A 256 9.20 13.30 1.83
CA GLY A 256 8.17 14.28 2.11
C GLY A 256 8.72 15.71 2.09
N ARG A 257 9.86 15.95 2.77
CA ARG A 257 10.54 17.28 2.79
C ARG A 257 11.09 17.67 1.42
N VAL A 258 11.66 16.72 0.70
CA VAL A 258 12.16 16.96 -0.67
C VAL A 258 11.02 17.33 -1.61
N ALA A 259 9.87 16.64 -1.51
CA ALA A 259 8.68 16.96 -2.30
C ALA A 259 8.09 18.35 -1.97
N GLU A 260 8.17 18.78 -0.72
CA GLU A 260 7.77 20.13 -0.29
C GLU A 260 8.69 21.19 -0.90
N ARG A 261 10.01 20.97 -0.87
CA ARG A 261 11.02 21.95 -1.32
C ARG A 261 11.08 22.06 -2.84
N PHE A 262 11.07 20.95 -3.57
CA PHE A 262 11.32 20.92 -5.02
C PHE A 262 10.04 20.72 -5.84
N GLY A 263 8.90 20.47 -5.18
CA GLY A 263 7.61 20.24 -5.81
C GLY A 263 7.38 18.76 -6.12
N ALA A 264 6.24 18.25 -5.63
CA ALA A 264 5.89 16.81 -5.75
C ALA A 264 5.84 16.31 -7.21
N ARG A 265 5.44 17.16 -8.19
CA ARG A 265 5.39 16.82 -9.60
C ARG A 265 6.77 16.49 -10.16
N ARG A 266 7.74 17.39 -9.94
CA ARG A 266 9.13 17.24 -10.41
C ARG A 266 9.80 16.03 -9.75
N CYS A 267 9.64 15.92 -8.43
CA CYS A 267 10.20 14.83 -7.64
C CYS A 267 9.62 13.47 -8.06
N GLY A 268 8.32 13.39 -8.30
CA GLY A 268 7.67 12.15 -8.76
C GLY A 268 8.15 11.72 -10.15
N GLY A 269 8.30 12.66 -11.09
CA GLY A 269 8.85 12.38 -12.43
C GLY A 269 10.31 11.93 -12.39
N ALA A 270 11.17 12.64 -11.66
CA ALA A 270 12.58 12.24 -11.48
C ALA A 270 12.69 10.87 -10.81
N ALA A 271 11.88 10.61 -9.77
CA ALA A 271 11.84 9.33 -9.10
C ALA A 271 11.42 8.18 -10.03
N ALA A 272 10.50 8.41 -10.95
CA ALA A 272 10.08 7.40 -11.93
C ALA A 272 11.24 6.99 -12.84
N VAL A 273 12.01 7.97 -13.34
CA VAL A 273 13.20 7.70 -14.17
C VAL A 273 14.26 6.94 -13.38
N VAL A 274 14.62 7.44 -12.19
CA VAL A 274 15.65 6.83 -11.33
C VAL A 274 15.26 5.40 -10.93
N THR A 275 14.01 5.19 -10.54
CA THR A 275 13.48 3.85 -10.22
C THR A 275 13.55 2.93 -11.44
N GLY A 276 13.17 3.45 -12.63
CA GLY A 276 13.25 2.68 -13.87
C GLY A 276 14.67 2.22 -14.19
N VAL A 277 15.66 3.10 -14.05
CA VAL A 277 17.06 2.74 -14.23
C VAL A 277 17.46 1.61 -13.27
N PHE A 278 17.17 1.73 -11.98
CA PHE A 278 17.55 0.71 -11.00
C PHE A 278 16.80 -0.63 -11.20
N VAL A 279 15.51 -0.58 -11.60
CA VAL A 279 14.76 -1.79 -11.96
C VAL A 279 15.38 -2.47 -13.19
N ALA A 280 15.72 -1.73 -14.23
CA ALA A 280 16.37 -2.29 -15.42
C ALA A 280 17.72 -2.91 -15.10
N VAL A 281 18.57 -2.22 -14.33
CA VAL A 281 19.90 -2.71 -13.94
C VAL A 281 19.79 -3.93 -13.01
N ALA A 282 18.78 -4.00 -12.14
CA ALA A 282 18.52 -5.19 -11.32
C ALA A 282 18.33 -6.46 -12.16
N GLY A 283 17.71 -6.35 -13.34
CA GLY A 283 17.55 -7.47 -14.30
C GLY A 283 18.82 -7.85 -15.04
N LEU A 284 19.93 -7.14 -14.86
CA LEU A 284 21.24 -7.40 -15.43
C LEU A 284 22.29 -7.82 -14.37
N SER A 285 21.86 -8.00 -13.12
CA SER A 285 22.74 -8.35 -12.01
C SER A 285 23.37 -9.72 -12.21
N GLY A 286 24.69 -9.83 -12.04
CA GLY A 286 25.42 -11.09 -12.05
C GLY A 286 25.55 -11.74 -10.67
N THR A 287 25.27 -11.00 -9.60
CA THR A 287 25.41 -11.47 -8.23
C THR A 287 24.19 -11.09 -7.37
N ALA A 288 23.99 -11.85 -6.28
CA ALA A 288 22.93 -11.57 -5.30
C ALA A 288 23.11 -10.20 -4.63
N GLY A 289 24.34 -9.77 -4.40
CA GLY A 289 24.67 -8.48 -3.80
C GLY A 289 24.28 -7.31 -4.71
N GLU A 290 24.60 -7.41 -6.00
CA GLU A 290 24.17 -6.41 -6.99
C GLU A 290 22.64 -6.33 -7.08
N LEU A 291 21.95 -7.47 -7.17
CA LEU A 291 20.50 -7.53 -7.21
C LEU A 291 19.89 -6.85 -5.98
N ALA A 292 20.38 -7.17 -4.79
CA ALA A 292 19.91 -6.58 -3.55
C ALA A 292 20.16 -5.06 -3.49
N LEU A 293 21.32 -4.60 -3.96
CA LEU A 293 21.68 -3.18 -4.03
C LEU A 293 20.73 -2.42 -4.97
N TRP A 294 20.61 -2.87 -6.21
CA TRP A 294 19.79 -2.19 -7.21
C TRP A 294 18.30 -2.21 -6.84
N TRP A 295 17.85 -3.34 -6.28
CA TRP A 295 16.48 -3.46 -5.79
C TRP A 295 16.19 -2.53 -4.61
N THR A 296 17.13 -2.36 -3.69
CA THR A 296 17.03 -1.41 -2.57
C THR A 296 16.97 0.04 -3.06
N LEU A 297 17.83 0.40 -4.02
CA LEU A 297 17.81 1.73 -4.64
C LEU A 297 16.52 1.99 -5.43
N ALA A 298 16.01 0.97 -6.13
CA ALA A 298 14.70 1.04 -6.76
C ALA A 298 13.58 1.31 -5.73
N GLY A 299 13.66 0.69 -4.54
CA GLY A 299 12.76 0.94 -3.43
C GLY A 299 12.81 2.37 -2.91
N ALA A 300 14.00 2.96 -2.83
CA ALA A 300 14.19 4.36 -2.47
C ALA A 300 13.48 5.31 -3.45
N GLY A 301 13.66 5.10 -4.76
CA GLY A 301 12.98 5.88 -5.79
C GLY A 301 11.46 5.64 -5.81
N ALA A 302 11.03 4.39 -5.70
CA ALA A 302 9.61 4.03 -5.66
C ALA A 302 8.89 4.67 -4.46
N SER A 303 9.53 4.74 -3.30
CA SER A 303 8.95 5.40 -2.12
C SER A 303 8.78 6.90 -2.32
N MET A 304 9.74 7.56 -2.98
CA MET A 304 9.60 8.97 -3.38
C MET A 304 8.43 9.18 -4.32
N MET A 305 8.27 8.30 -5.30
CA MET A 305 7.17 8.35 -6.27
C MET A 305 5.81 8.18 -5.58
N ILE A 306 5.70 7.26 -4.62
CA ILE A 306 4.48 7.06 -3.82
C ILE A 306 4.15 8.32 -3.02
N VAL A 307 5.13 8.93 -2.33
CA VAL A 307 4.95 10.16 -1.55
C VAL A 307 4.48 11.31 -2.45
N ALA A 308 5.08 11.45 -3.62
CA ALA A 308 4.71 12.48 -4.60
C ALA A 308 3.27 12.29 -5.10
N LEU A 309 2.90 11.08 -5.53
CA LEU A 309 1.56 10.78 -6.04
C LEU A 309 0.48 10.95 -4.98
N GLN A 310 0.72 10.51 -3.73
CA GLN A 310 -0.20 10.71 -2.62
C GLN A 310 -0.38 12.20 -2.29
N SER A 311 0.69 12.97 -2.28
CA SER A 311 0.64 14.41 -2.03
C SER A 311 -0.13 15.17 -3.11
N LEU A 312 0.08 14.82 -4.39
CA LEU A 312 -0.63 15.40 -5.52
C LEU A 312 -2.12 15.03 -5.51
N THR A 313 -2.44 13.79 -5.14
CA THR A 313 -3.82 13.29 -5.05
C THR A 313 -4.59 14.00 -3.94
N LEU A 314 -3.98 14.24 -2.77
CA LEU A 314 -4.58 14.99 -1.66
C LEU A 314 -4.98 16.42 -2.05
N ARG A 315 -4.24 17.02 -3.00
CA ARG A 315 -4.48 18.38 -3.49
C ARG A 315 -5.38 18.42 -4.73
N ALA A 316 -5.66 17.27 -5.36
CA ALA A 316 -6.40 17.24 -6.62
C ALA A 316 -7.90 17.55 -6.45
N VAL A 317 -8.52 17.06 -5.36
CA VAL A 317 -9.94 17.27 -5.07
C VAL A 317 -10.09 17.62 -3.57
N PRO A 318 -9.91 18.90 -3.17
CA PRO A 318 -9.92 19.31 -1.76
C PRO A 318 -11.22 18.99 -1.03
N ARG A 319 -12.37 19.06 -1.73
CA ARG A 319 -13.69 18.77 -1.18
C ARG A 319 -13.99 17.27 -1.03
N ASN A 320 -13.21 16.39 -1.70
CA ASN A 320 -13.37 14.92 -1.62
C ASN A 320 -12.00 14.22 -1.64
N ARG A 321 -11.14 14.55 -0.66
CA ARG A 321 -9.79 13.97 -0.53
C ARG A 321 -9.82 12.44 -0.39
N GLY A 322 -10.74 11.94 0.42
CA GLY A 322 -10.93 10.50 0.62
C GLY A 322 -11.28 9.77 -0.67
N GLY A 323 -12.22 10.33 -1.44
CA GLY A 323 -12.59 9.78 -2.75
C GLY A 323 -11.45 9.81 -3.77
N ALA A 324 -10.69 10.91 -3.82
CA ALA A 324 -9.54 11.03 -4.70
C ALA A 324 -8.47 9.98 -4.38
N LEU A 325 -8.10 9.83 -3.11
CA LEU A 325 -7.13 8.84 -2.67
C LEU A 325 -7.62 7.41 -2.91
N SER A 326 -8.90 7.17 -2.68
CA SER A 326 -9.55 5.89 -2.91
C SER A 326 -9.48 5.49 -4.39
N ALA A 327 -9.89 6.37 -5.30
CA ALA A 327 -9.85 6.14 -6.73
C ALA A 327 -8.41 5.85 -7.23
N VAL A 328 -7.45 6.69 -6.88
CA VAL A 328 -6.04 6.51 -7.27
C VAL A 328 -5.46 5.22 -6.67
N SER A 329 -5.80 4.88 -5.42
CA SER A 329 -5.33 3.65 -4.77
C SER A 329 -5.91 2.39 -5.41
N ALA A 330 -7.17 2.42 -5.89
CA ALA A 330 -7.76 1.30 -6.60
C ALA A 330 -6.97 0.95 -7.87
N PHE A 331 -6.57 1.94 -8.65
CA PHE A 331 -5.70 1.74 -9.81
C PHE A 331 -4.31 1.24 -9.39
N ARG A 332 -3.75 1.78 -8.33
CA ARG A 332 -2.47 1.34 -7.78
C ARG A 332 -2.49 -0.15 -7.45
N PHE A 333 -3.46 -0.62 -6.66
CA PHE A 333 -3.56 -2.03 -6.27
C PHE A 333 -4.02 -2.92 -7.43
N GLY A 334 -4.82 -2.39 -8.37
CA GLY A 334 -5.13 -3.05 -9.63
C GLY A 334 -3.87 -3.38 -10.43
N GLY A 335 -2.85 -2.50 -10.39
CA GLY A 335 -1.54 -2.77 -10.96
C GLY A 335 -0.86 -4.02 -10.39
N GLY A 336 -1.06 -4.29 -9.08
CA GLY A 336 -0.54 -5.50 -8.45
C GLY A 336 -1.16 -6.80 -8.98
N ALA A 337 -2.43 -6.77 -9.36
CA ALA A 337 -3.10 -7.92 -9.98
C ALA A 337 -2.67 -8.11 -11.44
N VAL A 338 -2.40 -7.02 -12.15
CA VAL A 338 -2.04 -7.02 -13.59
C VAL A 338 -0.56 -7.36 -13.80
N ALA A 339 0.33 -6.94 -12.91
CA ALA A 339 1.78 -7.07 -13.09
C ALA A 339 2.24 -8.51 -13.40
N PRO A 340 1.84 -9.56 -12.65
CA PRO A 340 2.25 -10.92 -12.97
C PRO A 340 1.77 -11.38 -14.35
N LEU A 341 0.55 -10.99 -14.75
CA LEU A 341 -0.03 -11.37 -16.03
C LEU A 341 0.74 -10.78 -17.22
N VAL A 342 1.31 -9.58 -17.03
CA VAL A 342 2.08 -8.88 -18.06
C VAL A 342 3.54 -9.33 -18.06
N TRP A 343 4.16 -9.42 -16.88
CA TRP A 343 5.61 -9.62 -16.81
C TRP A 343 6.07 -11.06 -16.84
N LEU A 344 5.29 -12.04 -16.32
CA LEU A 344 5.72 -13.44 -16.32
C LEU A 344 5.92 -14.03 -17.72
N PRO A 345 5.05 -13.80 -18.71
CA PRO A 345 5.28 -14.29 -20.06
C PRO A 345 6.58 -13.73 -20.67
N ILE A 346 6.87 -12.45 -20.45
CA ILE A 346 8.10 -11.80 -20.93
C ILE A 346 9.31 -12.33 -20.17
N TYR A 347 9.18 -12.52 -18.84
CA TYR A 347 10.24 -13.05 -17.99
C TYR A 347 10.65 -14.46 -18.41
N HIS A 348 9.71 -15.36 -18.67
CA HIS A 348 10.02 -16.73 -19.11
C HIS A 348 10.68 -16.76 -20.49
N ALA A 349 10.36 -15.79 -21.37
CA ALA A 349 11.03 -15.68 -22.66
C ALA A 349 12.44 -15.10 -22.52
N ARG A 350 12.58 -14.00 -21.77
CA ARG A 350 13.87 -13.29 -21.54
C ARG A 350 13.81 -12.55 -20.20
N PRO A 351 14.41 -13.05 -19.11
CA PRO A 351 14.35 -12.41 -17.79
C PRO A 351 14.73 -10.94 -17.78
N ALA A 352 15.88 -10.57 -18.37
CA ALA A 352 16.34 -9.19 -18.45
C ALA A 352 15.35 -8.27 -19.21
N ALA A 353 14.72 -8.77 -20.27
CA ALA A 353 13.76 -8.00 -21.04
C ALA A 353 12.51 -7.64 -20.21
N ALA A 354 12.08 -8.50 -19.30
CA ALA A 354 10.96 -8.22 -18.41
C ALA A 354 11.27 -7.05 -17.44
N PHE A 355 12.48 -7.00 -16.89
CA PHE A 355 12.91 -5.88 -16.04
C PHE A 355 12.98 -4.57 -16.82
N VAL A 356 13.53 -4.60 -18.05
CA VAL A 356 13.58 -3.43 -18.92
C VAL A 356 12.17 -2.97 -19.31
N ALA A 357 11.27 -3.88 -19.68
CA ALA A 357 9.88 -3.55 -20.01
C ALA A 357 9.13 -2.95 -18.81
N ALA A 358 9.33 -3.52 -17.61
CA ALA A 358 8.79 -2.96 -16.38
C ALA A 358 9.35 -1.55 -16.10
N ALA A 359 10.64 -1.34 -16.29
CA ALA A 359 11.28 -0.03 -16.19
C ALA A 359 10.70 0.98 -17.19
N CYS A 360 10.48 0.57 -18.45
CA CYS A 360 9.86 1.42 -19.47
C CYS A 360 8.43 1.84 -19.09
N SER A 361 7.66 0.98 -18.41
CA SER A 361 6.32 1.35 -17.95
C SER A 361 6.33 2.52 -16.96
N LEU A 362 7.41 2.69 -16.18
CA LEU A 362 7.59 3.82 -15.27
C LEU A 362 7.77 5.15 -16.00
N LEU A 363 8.31 5.14 -17.22
CA LEU A 363 8.48 6.36 -18.01
C LEU A 363 7.13 7.03 -18.34
N VAL A 364 6.01 6.28 -18.36
CA VAL A 364 4.66 6.82 -18.53
C VAL A 364 4.27 7.77 -17.38
N VAL A 365 4.85 7.59 -16.20
CA VAL A 365 4.62 8.48 -15.05
C VAL A 365 5.08 9.92 -15.35
N VAL A 366 6.17 10.08 -16.10
CA VAL A 366 6.74 11.41 -16.41
C VAL A 366 5.77 12.28 -17.20
N PRO A 367 5.29 11.89 -18.39
CA PRO A 367 4.31 12.69 -19.13
C PRO A 367 2.97 12.79 -18.38
N ALA A 368 2.54 11.75 -17.68
CA ALA A 368 1.32 11.82 -16.89
C ALA A 368 1.39 12.93 -15.82
N LEU A 369 2.52 13.08 -15.15
CA LEU A 369 2.75 14.15 -14.18
C LEU A 369 3.00 15.52 -14.85
N ALA A 370 3.67 15.58 -16.01
CA ALA A 370 3.91 16.81 -16.74
C ALA A 370 2.60 17.43 -17.26
N LEU A 371 1.66 16.59 -17.69
CA LEU A 371 0.34 17.00 -18.18
C LEU A 371 -0.66 17.38 -17.08
N LEU A 372 -0.30 17.23 -15.80
CA LEU A 372 -1.10 17.77 -14.71
C LEU A 372 -1.07 19.29 -14.76
N GLY A 373 -2.21 19.92 -15.03
CA GLY A 373 -2.38 21.36 -14.90
C GLY A 373 -2.13 21.84 -13.47
N ASP A 374 -2.11 23.15 -13.26
CA ASP A 374 -2.03 23.74 -11.93
C ASP A 374 -3.24 23.29 -11.08
N PRO A 375 -3.09 23.20 -9.75
CA PRO A 375 -4.20 22.87 -8.88
C PRO A 375 -5.34 23.88 -9.11
N PRO A 376 -6.62 23.45 -9.06
CA PRO A 376 -7.72 24.38 -9.14
C PRO A 376 -7.57 25.42 -8.03
N ALA A 377 -7.78 26.70 -8.37
CA ALA A 377 -7.88 27.77 -7.38
C ALA A 377 -8.99 27.41 -6.38
N GLU A 378 -8.73 27.64 -5.11
CA GLU A 378 -9.70 27.34 -4.02
C GLU A 378 -10.88 28.29 -3.99
#